data_36420f27361bafd70c93ca2bf574228c
#
_entry.id   36420f27361bafd70c93ca2bf574228c
#
_cell.length_a   1.000
_cell.length_b   1.000
_cell.length_c   1.000
_cell.angle_alpha   90.00
_cell.angle_beta   90.00
_cell.angle_gamma   90.00
#
_symmetry.space_group_name_H-M   'P 1'
#
loop_
_entity.id
_entity.type
_entity.pdbx_description
1 polymer ?
#
loop_
_entity_poly.entity_id
_entity_poly.type
_entity_poly.pdbx_seq_one_letter_code
_entity_poly.pdbx_strand_id
1 'polypeptide(L)'
;MSVDIQAVKQRFGIIGSSPLLTHAIKVALQVAPTDMSVLIVGESGVGKESFPKIIHQNSIRKHGPYIAVNCGAIPEGTIDSELFGHVKGSFTGALNDRKGYFQEANGGTIFLDEVGELPLATQARLLRVLETGEFIPVGASTPVKTDVRIVAATNVNMQEAVDRGRFREDLLFRLNTVPIELPPLRRRSEDIGLLFRYFASQAAEKYHMPTLRLEPEAVRLLEHYYWPGNIRELRNLADRISVLEEQRMVTADTLREYLPQALNADYRPALRSQVQDTNDSFSSSGANSQGSQEFFVNMLMEMRNEITELRGLVGSMMKGHHTASPMSTAGIVTADKHDNLLGSNHTAITHNSAITLPQASERSYHAEDVEVMEVEPMTAARSLEEVERQMIVQALQRYGGKRKPAAEELKISERTLYRKIKEYDLDI
;
A
#
# COMPACT_ATOMS: atom_id res chain seq x y z
N MET A 1 16.32 -35.46 -17.33
CA MET A 1 16.39 -35.55 -15.88
C MET A 1 15.05 -35.12 -15.29
N SER A 2 14.38 -35.97 -14.54
CA SER A 2 13.17 -35.59 -13.82
C SER A 2 13.60 -34.66 -12.68
N VAL A 3 13.33 -33.38 -12.81
CA VAL A 3 13.60 -32.42 -11.72
C VAL A 3 12.69 -32.77 -10.56
N ASP A 4 13.27 -32.98 -9.39
CA ASP A 4 12.50 -33.24 -8.18
C ASP A 4 11.77 -31.98 -7.75
N ILE A 5 10.45 -31.96 -7.98
CA ILE A 5 9.56 -30.83 -7.67
C ILE A 5 9.54 -30.56 -6.16
N GLN A 6 9.67 -31.60 -5.34
CA GLN A 6 9.69 -31.44 -3.88
C GLN A 6 10.94 -30.68 -3.43
N ALA A 7 12.10 -31.01 -4.00
CA ALA A 7 13.34 -30.26 -3.73
C ALA A 7 13.21 -28.78 -4.14
N VAL A 8 12.55 -28.50 -5.28
CA VAL A 8 12.29 -27.12 -5.72
C VAL A 8 11.34 -26.41 -4.75
N LYS A 9 10.23 -27.04 -4.35
CA LYS A 9 9.29 -26.46 -3.38
C LYS A 9 10.00 -26.09 -2.06
N GLN A 10 10.80 -27.02 -1.54
CA GLN A 10 11.58 -26.77 -0.30
C GLN A 10 12.57 -25.63 -0.44
N ARG A 11 13.33 -25.61 -1.54
CA ARG A 11 14.35 -24.58 -1.80
C ARG A 11 13.77 -23.17 -1.90
N PHE A 12 12.58 -23.03 -2.47
CA PHE A 12 11.93 -21.73 -2.69
C PHE A 12 10.82 -21.42 -1.69
N GLY A 13 10.65 -22.25 -0.66
CA GLY A 13 9.64 -22.03 0.38
C GLY A 13 8.20 -22.11 -0.13
N ILE A 14 7.95 -22.91 -1.18
CA ILE A 14 6.61 -23.08 -1.76
C ILE A 14 5.91 -24.22 -1.04
N ILE A 15 4.80 -23.90 -0.39
CA ILE A 15 3.98 -24.86 0.36
C ILE A 15 2.71 -25.15 -0.43
N GLY A 16 2.38 -26.42 -0.53
CA GLY A 16 1.17 -26.89 -1.18
C GLY A 16 1.40 -28.16 -2.00
N SER A 17 0.33 -28.92 -2.17
CA SER A 17 0.30 -30.19 -2.92
C SER A 17 -0.58 -30.11 -4.17
N SER A 18 -1.30 -29.01 -4.35
CA SER A 18 -2.22 -28.80 -5.45
C SER A 18 -1.62 -29.16 -6.82
N PRO A 19 -2.36 -29.94 -7.65
CA PRO A 19 -1.94 -30.28 -9.01
C PRO A 19 -1.71 -29.04 -9.89
N LEU A 20 -2.52 -28.00 -9.74
CA LEU A 20 -2.40 -26.75 -10.50
C LEU A 20 -1.10 -26.00 -10.16
N LEU A 21 -0.77 -25.90 -8.87
CA LEU A 21 0.49 -25.31 -8.42
C LEU A 21 1.69 -26.13 -8.91
N THR A 22 1.58 -27.45 -8.83
CA THR A 22 2.62 -28.38 -9.30
C THR A 22 2.82 -28.27 -10.82
N HIS A 23 1.75 -28.07 -11.59
CA HIS A 23 1.82 -27.82 -13.02
C HIS A 23 2.55 -26.51 -13.34
N ALA A 24 2.20 -25.42 -12.65
CA ALA A 24 2.87 -24.11 -12.82
C ALA A 24 4.39 -24.21 -12.55
N ILE A 25 4.80 -24.94 -11.49
CA ILE A 25 6.23 -25.19 -11.21
C ILE A 25 6.90 -25.99 -12.32
N LYS A 26 6.23 -27.01 -12.87
CA LYS A 26 6.76 -27.78 -14.00
C LYS A 26 7.02 -26.89 -15.22
N VAL A 27 6.05 -26.05 -15.59
CA VAL A 27 6.19 -25.10 -16.71
C VAL A 27 7.37 -24.14 -16.44
N ALA A 28 7.48 -23.60 -15.24
CA ALA A 28 8.60 -22.73 -14.86
C ALA A 28 9.96 -23.40 -15.03
N LEU A 29 10.07 -24.67 -14.63
CA LEU A 29 11.30 -25.45 -14.78
C LEU A 29 11.60 -25.82 -16.24
N GLN A 30 10.59 -26.10 -17.05
CA GLN A 30 10.76 -26.41 -18.47
C GLN A 30 11.22 -25.19 -19.27
N VAL A 31 10.70 -23.99 -18.95
CA VAL A 31 11.10 -22.74 -19.63
C VAL A 31 12.41 -22.16 -19.11
N ALA A 32 12.85 -22.55 -17.89
CA ALA A 32 14.05 -22.00 -17.26
C ALA A 32 15.32 -22.05 -18.15
N PRO A 33 15.65 -23.16 -18.84
CA PRO A 33 16.86 -23.22 -19.67
C PRO A 33 16.80 -22.42 -20.96
N THR A 34 15.66 -21.84 -21.31
CA THR A 34 15.47 -21.02 -22.51
C THR A 34 15.59 -19.53 -22.19
N ASP A 35 15.76 -18.68 -23.22
CA ASP A 35 15.71 -17.21 -23.09
C ASP A 35 14.34 -16.62 -23.40
N MET A 36 13.30 -17.47 -23.49
CA MET A 36 11.93 -17.01 -23.75
C MET A 36 11.41 -16.09 -22.65
N SER A 37 10.63 -15.08 -23.05
CA SER A 37 9.86 -14.24 -22.12
C SER A 37 8.78 -15.08 -21.44
N VAL A 38 8.55 -14.80 -20.17
CA VAL A 38 7.55 -15.50 -19.36
C VAL A 38 6.60 -14.47 -18.73
N LEU A 39 5.31 -14.69 -18.90
CA LEU A 39 4.28 -13.88 -18.22
C LEU A 39 3.61 -14.73 -17.14
N ILE A 40 3.75 -14.31 -15.89
CA ILE A 40 3.14 -14.95 -14.73
C ILE A 40 1.85 -14.23 -14.41
N VAL A 41 0.73 -14.92 -14.56
CA VAL A 41 -0.60 -14.35 -14.29
C VAL A 41 -1.17 -14.97 -13.01
N GLY A 42 -1.76 -14.14 -12.17
CA GLY A 42 -2.43 -14.60 -10.96
C GLY A 42 -2.84 -13.44 -10.05
N GLU A 43 -3.81 -13.69 -9.20
CA GLU A 43 -4.31 -12.67 -8.27
C GLU A 43 -3.23 -12.13 -7.33
N SER A 44 -3.51 -10.98 -6.71
CA SER A 44 -2.62 -10.42 -5.69
C SER A 44 -2.47 -11.40 -4.52
N GLY A 45 -1.24 -11.55 -4.01
CA GLY A 45 -0.96 -12.39 -2.85
C GLY A 45 -0.92 -13.91 -3.09
N VAL A 46 -0.94 -14.40 -4.35
CA VAL A 46 -0.87 -15.85 -4.67
C VAL A 46 0.54 -16.44 -4.59
N GLY A 47 1.59 -15.60 -4.48
CA GLY A 47 3.00 -16.01 -4.41
C GLY A 47 3.74 -15.95 -5.74
N LYS A 48 3.39 -15.03 -6.65
CA LYS A 48 4.05 -14.84 -7.96
C LYS A 48 5.56 -14.65 -7.85
N GLU A 49 6.05 -13.99 -6.83
CA GLU A 49 7.45 -13.61 -6.60
C GLU A 49 8.46 -14.78 -6.49
N SER A 50 7.98 -16.01 -6.20
CA SER A 50 8.83 -17.20 -6.12
C SER A 50 9.19 -17.75 -7.50
N PHE A 51 8.34 -17.58 -8.50
CA PHE A 51 8.50 -18.17 -9.83
C PHE A 51 9.64 -17.58 -10.64
N PRO A 52 9.86 -16.25 -10.69
CA PRO A 52 11.03 -15.68 -11.36
C PRO A 52 12.35 -16.16 -10.76
N LYS A 53 12.40 -16.37 -9.45
CA LYS A 53 13.58 -16.94 -8.77
C LYS A 53 13.82 -18.39 -9.19
N ILE A 54 12.75 -19.21 -9.30
CA ILE A 54 12.85 -20.59 -9.83
C ILE A 54 13.41 -20.57 -11.25
N ILE A 55 12.85 -19.72 -12.12
CA ILE A 55 13.26 -19.60 -13.52
C ILE A 55 14.73 -19.17 -13.61
N HIS A 56 15.11 -18.10 -12.90
CA HIS A 56 16.49 -17.59 -12.94
C HIS A 56 17.50 -18.62 -12.43
N GLN A 57 17.26 -19.23 -11.27
CA GLN A 57 18.23 -20.17 -10.65
C GLN A 57 18.37 -21.51 -11.40
N ASN A 58 17.41 -21.85 -12.28
CA ASN A 58 17.49 -23.03 -13.14
C ASN A 58 17.80 -22.67 -14.61
N SER A 59 18.14 -21.40 -14.90
CA SER A 59 18.47 -20.89 -16.23
C SER A 59 19.99 -21.00 -16.53
N ILE A 60 20.34 -20.79 -17.80
CA ILE A 60 21.72 -20.59 -18.23
C ILE A 60 22.34 -19.32 -17.63
N ARG A 61 21.47 -18.35 -17.22
CA ARG A 61 21.86 -17.05 -16.64
C ARG A 61 21.91 -17.05 -15.10
N LYS A 62 21.87 -18.21 -14.46
CA LYS A 62 21.81 -18.36 -12.98
C LYS A 62 22.94 -17.68 -12.20
N HIS A 63 24.06 -17.38 -12.85
CA HIS A 63 25.21 -16.66 -12.30
C HIS A 63 25.24 -15.17 -12.67
N GLY A 64 24.34 -14.73 -13.56
CA GLY A 64 24.17 -13.34 -13.93
C GLY A 64 23.37 -12.56 -12.89
N PRO A 65 23.24 -11.23 -13.05
CA PRO A 65 22.43 -10.42 -12.15
C PRO A 65 20.95 -10.82 -12.22
N TYR A 66 20.30 -10.78 -11.06
CA TYR A 66 18.83 -10.90 -10.94
C TYR A 66 18.30 -9.64 -10.30
N ILE A 67 17.50 -8.90 -11.07
CA ILE A 67 16.89 -7.65 -10.61
C ILE A 67 15.37 -7.80 -10.61
N ALA A 68 14.74 -7.48 -9.47
CA ALA A 68 13.30 -7.49 -9.33
C ALA A 68 12.79 -6.06 -9.15
N VAL A 69 11.85 -5.66 -9.99
CA VAL A 69 11.26 -4.31 -10.01
C VAL A 69 9.76 -4.45 -9.88
N ASN A 70 9.16 -3.75 -8.92
CA ASN A 70 7.70 -3.60 -8.86
C ASN A 70 7.33 -2.31 -9.61
N CYS A 71 6.68 -2.44 -10.76
CA CYS A 71 6.32 -1.32 -11.63
C CYS A 71 5.22 -0.44 -11.01
N GLY A 72 4.31 -1.02 -10.23
CA GLY A 72 3.25 -0.26 -9.54
C GLY A 72 3.76 0.57 -8.34
N ALA A 73 4.95 0.24 -7.81
CA ALA A 73 5.54 0.97 -6.69
C ALA A 73 6.36 2.21 -7.11
N ILE A 74 6.70 2.34 -8.40
CA ILE A 74 7.49 3.45 -8.92
C ILE A 74 6.56 4.50 -9.51
N PRO A 75 6.66 5.79 -9.11
CA PRO A 75 5.84 6.85 -9.68
C PRO A 75 6.02 6.97 -11.20
N GLU A 76 4.93 7.24 -11.93
CA GLU A 76 4.93 7.36 -13.40
C GLU A 76 5.98 8.34 -13.91
N GLY A 77 6.18 9.48 -13.23
CA GLY A 77 7.16 10.50 -13.62
C GLY A 77 8.63 10.09 -13.51
N THR A 78 8.93 8.98 -12.83
CA THR A 78 10.32 8.51 -12.61
C THR A 78 10.60 7.12 -13.17
N ILE A 79 9.56 6.36 -13.55
CA ILE A 79 9.69 4.96 -13.96
C ILE A 79 10.62 4.78 -15.16
N ASP A 80 10.57 5.67 -16.15
CA ASP A 80 11.46 5.63 -17.31
C ASP A 80 12.93 5.82 -16.93
N SER A 81 13.20 6.74 -15.99
CA SER A 81 14.55 7.01 -15.49
C SER A 81 15.09 5.84 -14.64
N GLU A 82 14.24 5.17 -13.87
CA GLU A 82 14.65 3.99 -13.09
C GLU A 82 14.87 2.77 -13.99
N LEU A 83 14.01 2.51 -14.95
CA LEU A 83 14.13 1.35 -15.83
C LEU A 83 15.27 1.51 -16.84
N PHE A 84 15.38 2.66 -17.51
CA PHE A 84 16.28 2.88 -18.65
C PHE A 84 17.49 3.75 -18.33
N GLY A 85 17.51 4.38 -17.14
CA GLY A 85 18.56 5.33 -16.77
C GLY A 85 18.37 6.71 -17.38
N HIS A 86 19.24 7.63 -17.00
CA HIS A 86 19.21 9.00 -17.49
C HIS A 86 20.62 9.59 -17.61
N VAL A 87 20.76 10.59 -18.49
CA VAL A 87 21.97 11.41 -18.58
C VAL A 87 21.82 12.68 -17.79
N LYS A 88 22.94 13.26 -17.37
CA LYS A 88 23.00 14.53 -16.65
C LYS A 88 22.23 15.62 -17.40
N GLY A 89 21.39 16.38 -16.66
CA GLY A 89 20.62 17.50 -17.19
C GLY A 89 19.33 17.10 -17.95
N SER A 90 18.96 15.83 -17.97
CA SER A 90 17.76 15.36 -18.67
C SER A 90 16.44 15.84 -18.04
N PHE A 91 16.44 16.15 -16.75
CA PHE A 91 15.32 16.75 -16.01
C PHE A 91 15.80 17.55 -14.81
N THR A 92 14.92 18.33 -14.18
CA THR A 92 15.25 19.11 -12.96
C THR A 92 15.61 18.16 -11.83
N GLY A 93 16.90 18.12 -11.45
CA GLY A 93 17.43 17.20 -10.42
C GLY A 93 18.36 16.10 -10.97
N ALA A 94 18.51 15.95 -12.28
CA ALA A 94 19.48 15.02 -12.91
C ALA A 94 20.91 15.60 -12.84
N LEU A 95 21.53 15.52 -11.66
CA LEU A 95 22.86 16.08 -11.40
C LEU A 95 23.98 15.25 -12.06
N ASN A 96 23.80 13.95 -12.20
CA ASN A 96 24.77 12.99 -12.73
C ASN A 96 24.07 11.99 -13.67
N ASP A 97 24.86 11.27 -14.48
CA ASP A 97 24.36 10.10 -15.22
C ASP A 97 24.03 8.97 -14.24
N ARG A 98 22.91 8.27 -14.46
CA ARG A 98 22.52 7.11 -13.68
C ARG A 98 22.11 5.95 -14.57
N LYS A 99 22.67 4.78 -14.30
CA LYS A 99 22.30 3.54 -14.98
C LYS A 99 20.90 3.12 -14.54
N GLY A 100 20.10 2.63 -15.51
CA GLY A 100 18.80 2.05 -15.23
C GLY A 100 18.87 0.54 -15.01
N TYR A 101 17.78 -0.04 -14.50
CA TYR A 101 17.70 -1.48 -14.21
C TYR A 101 18.00 -2.38 -15.39
N PHE A 102 17.64 -2.00 -16.63
CA PHE A 102 17.97 -2.77 -17.83
C PHE A 102 19.48 -2.83 -18.10
N GLN A 103 20.21 -1.79 -17.75
CA GLN A 103 21.67 -1.77 -17.89
C GLN A 103 22.35 -2.60 -16.78
N GLU A 104 21.81 -2.54 -15.56
CA GLU A 104 22.30 -3.29 -14.42
C GLU A 104 22.02 -4.79 -14.54
N ALA A 105 20.87 -5.17 -15.16
CA ALA A 105 20.47 -6.56 -15.39
C ALA A 105 21.17 -7.20 -16.60
N ASN A 106 22.06 -6.49 -17.30
CA ASN A 106 22.71 -6.99 -18.51
C ASN A 106 23.46 -8.32 -18.25
N GLY A 107 23.25 -9.30 -19.12
CA GLY A 107 23.76 -10.68 -18.97
C GLY A 107 22.96 -11.54 -18.00
N GLY A 108 21.89 -11.01 -17.41
CA GLY A 108 21.08 -11.64 -16.36
C GLY A 108 19.60 -11.75 -16.64
N THR A 109 18.80 -11.57 -15.60
CA THR A 109 17.34 -11.64 -15.65
C THR A 109 16.75 -10.44 -14.92
N ILE A 110 15.79 -9.77 -15.57
CA ILE A 110 14.94 -8.77 -14.92
C ILE A 110 13.55 -9.35 -14.68
N PHE A 111 13.04 -9.15 -13.48
CA PHE A 111 11.67 -9.47 -13.11
C PHE A 111 10.88 -8.18 -12.98
N LEU A 112 9.80 -8.04 -13.75
CA LEU A 112 8.88 -6.90 -13.74
C LEU A 112 7.57 -7.34 -13.10
N ASP A 113 7.35 -6.99 -11.83
CA ASP A 113 6.07 -7.23 -11.16
C ASP A 113 5.09 -6.09 -11.46
N GLU A 114 3.80 -6.43 -11.53
CA GLU A 114 2.71 -5.50 -11.85
C GLU A 114 2.93 -4.77 -13.18
N VAL A 115 3.39 -5.52 -14.21
CA VAL A 115 3.69 -4.96 -15.53
C VAL A 115 2.49 -4.27 -16.20
N GLY A 116 1.26 -4.64 -15.80
CA GLY A 116 0.01 -4.02 -16.26
C GLY A 116 -0.16 -2.56 -15.82
N GLU A 117 0.62 -2.10 -14.82
CA GLU A 117 0.58 -0.74 -14.30
C GLU A 117 1.56 0.21 -15.03
N LEU A 118 2.33 -0.30 -16.00
CA LEU A 118 3.26 0.52 -16.78
C LEU A 118 2.52 1.56 -17.64
N PRO A 119 2.97 2.83 -17.68
CA PRO A 119 2.48 3.82 -18.62
C PRO A 119 2.69 3.40 -20.08
N LEU A 120 1.81 3.79 -20.99
CA LEU A 120 1.88 3.43 -22.42
C LEU A 120 3.22 3.83 -23.07
N ALA A 121 3.79 4.97 -22.68
CA ALA A 121 5.10 5.41 -23.18
C ALA A 121 6.22 4.45 -22.76
N THR A 122 6.21 4.00 -21.52
CA THR A 122 7.15 3.02 -20.95
C THR A 122 6.97 1.65 -21.62
N GLN A 123 5.72 1.25 -21.88
CA GLN A 123 5.40 0.01 -22.58
C GLN A 123 6.04 -0.01 -23.98
N ALA A 124 5.99 1.10 -24.73
CA ALA A 124 6.63 1.21 -26.06
C ALA A 124 8.16 1.06 -26.00
N ARG A 125 8.78 1.60 -24.93
CA ARG A 125 10.22 1.43 -24.71
C ARG A 125 10.57 -0.01 -24.32
N LEU A 126 9.76 -0.65 -23.47
CA LEU A 126 9.92 -2.05 -23.08
C LEU A 126 9.81 -2.98 -24.29
N LEU A 127 8.87 -2.72 -25.20
CA LEU A 127 8.73 -3.48 -26.44
C LEU A 127 10.03 -3.43 -27.27
N ARG A 128 10.64 -2.25 -27.40
CA ARG A 128 11.93 -2.11 -28.11
C ARG A 128 13.04 -2.96 -27.47
N VAL A 129 13.09 -3.02 -26.14
CA VAL A 129 14.06 -3.90 -25.45
C VAL A 129 13.81 -5.37 -25.79
N LEU A 130 12.54 -5.81 -25.82
CA LEU A 130 12.16 -7.20 -26.13
C LEU A 130 12.42 -7.59 -27.60
N GLU A 131 12.38 -6.63 -28.53
CA GLU A 131 12.55 -6.88 -29.96
C GLU A 131 14.02 -6.78 -30.41
N THR A 132 14.69 -5.71 -29.99
CA THR A 132 16.03 -5.37 -30.50
C THR A 132 17.14 -5.53 -29.46
N GLY A 133 16.80 -5.71 -28.17
CA GLY A 133 17.78 -5.67 -27.09
C GLY A 133 18.38 -4.29 -26.87
N GLU A 134 17.67 -3.21 -27.29
CA GLU A 134 18.16 -1.84 -27.20
C GLU A 134 17.17 -0.92 -26.51
N PHE A 135 17.70 0.04 -25.77
CA PHE A 135 16.92 1.14 -25.20
C PHE A 135 17.70 2.45 -25.25
N ILE A 136 16.99 3.57 -25.07
CA ILE A 136 17.59 4.91 -25.03
C ILE A 136 17.38 5.48 -23.62
N PRO A 137 18.45 5.81 -22.87
CA PRO A 137 18.32 6.50 -21.59
C PRO A 137 17.58 7.83 -21.71
N VAL A 138 16.97 8.30 -20.65
CA VAL A 138 16.23 9.57 -20.64
C VAL A 138 17.22 10.72 -20.91
N GLY A 139 16.92 11.56 -21.91
CA GLY A 139 17.79 12.68 -22.32
C GLY A 139 18.95 12.29 -23.23
N ALA A 140 19.19 11.00 -23.51
CA ALA A 140 20.21 10.56 -24.47
C ALA A 140 19.64 10.46 -25.90
N SER A 141 20.52 10.50 -26.89
CA SER A 141 20.17 10.27 -28.31
C SER A 141 20.69 8.91 -28.81
N THR A 142 21.65 8.30 -28.13
CA THR A 142 22.30 7.06 -28.53
C THR A 142 21.66 5.86 -27.86
N PRO A 143 21.34 4.77 -28.62
CA PRO A 143 20.83 3.55 -28.03
C PRO A 143 21.93 2.79 -27.25
N VAL A 144 21.53 2.14 -26.18
CA VAL A 144 22.35 1.25 -25.36
C VAL A 144 21.85 -0.18 -25.56
N LYS A 145 22.76 -1.11 -25.81
CA LYS A 145 22.44 -2.55 -25.94
C LYS A 145 22.41 -3.23 -24.57
N THR A 146 21.48 -4.14 -24.44
CA THR A 146 21.34 -5.02 -23.26
C THR A 146 20.97 -6.43 -23.70
N ASP A 147 21.58 -7.42 -23.05
CA ASP A 147 21.23 -8.82 -23.21
C ASP A 147 20.58 -9.29 -21.89
N VAL A 148 19.26 -9.12 -21.79
CA VAL A 148 18.53 -9.40 -20.55
C VAL A 148 17.34 -10.32 -20.83
N ARG A 149 17.16 -11.34 -19.98
CA ARG A 149 15.96 -12.16 -19.97
C ARG A 149 14.87 -11.45 -19.17
N ILE A 150 13.67 -11.33 -19.74
CA ILE A 150 12.52 -10.68 -19.09
C ILE A 150 11.54 -11.74 -18.58
N VAL A 151 11.20 -11.64 -17.29
CA VAL A 151 10.11 -12.36 -16.65
C VAL A 151 9.15 -11.30 -16.10
N ALA A 152 7.90 -11.31 -16.55
CA ALA A 152 6.90 -10.34 -16.13
C ALA A 152 5.84 -11.02 -15.26
N ALA A 153 5.22 -10.27 -14.34
CA ALA A 153 4.07 -10.73 -13.58
C ALA A 153 2.96 -9.67 -13.57
N THR A 154 1.71 -10.14 -13.50
CA THR A 154 0.54 -9.27 -13.41
C THR A 154 -0.58 -9.91 -12.60
N ASN A 155 -1.41 -9.09 -11.99
CA ASN A 155 -2.67 -9.46 -11.35
C ASN A 155 -3.88 -8.98 -12.15
N VAL A 156 -3.65 -8.23 -13.23
CA VAL A 156 -4.69 -7.66 -14.09
C VAL A 156 -5.04 -8.62 -15.21
N ASN A 157 -6.31 -8.62 -15.63
CA ASN A 157 -6.70 -9.27 -16.87
C ASN A 157 -6.13 -8.48 -18.05
N MET A 158 -5.09 -9.04 -18.69
CA MET A 158 -4.35 -8.35 -19.73
C MET A 158 -5.19 -8.10 -20.99
N GLN A 159 -6.11 -9.03 -21.34
CA GLN A 159 -6.99 -8.81 -22.48
C GLN A 159 -7.91 -7.61 -22.26
N GLU A 160 -8.51 -7.54 -21.08
CA GLU A 160 -9.35 -6.40 -20.71
C GLU A 160 -8.56 -5.08 -20.64
N ALA A 161 -7.28 -5.13 -20.24
CA ALA A 161 -6.40 -3.95 -20.26
C ALA A 161 -6.11 -3.49 -21.70
N VAL A 162 -5.94 -4.40 -22.65
CA VAL A 162 -5.77 -4.09 -24.08
C VAL A 162 -7.05 -3.50 -24.65
N ASP A 163 -8.21 -4.14 -24.37
CA ASP A 163 -9.51 -3.67 -24.88
C ASP A 163 -9.85 -2.26 -24.39
N ARG A 164 -9.39 -1.90 -23.20
CA ARG A 164 -9.54 -0.54 -22.63
C ARG A 164 -8.44 0.45 -23.06
N GLY A 165 -7.50 0.05 -23.91
CA GLY A 165 -6.39 0.88 -24.34
C GLY A 165 -5.37 1.22 -23.25
N ARG A 166 -5.35 0.49 -22.12
CA ARG A 166 -4.38 0.67 -21.03
C ARG A 166 -3.09 -0.11 -21.26
N PHE A 167 -3.15 -1.15 -22.06
CA PHE A 167 -1.98 -1.97 -22.39
C PHE A 167 -1.90 -2.17 -23.90
N ARG A 168 -0.67 -2.19 -24.42
CA ARG A 168 -0.43 -2.39 -25.86
C ARG A 168 -0.51 -3.88 -26.20
N GLU A 169 -1.24 -4.18 -27.24
CA GLU A 169 -1.42 -5.55 -27.74
C GLU A 169 -0.11 -6.19 -28.21
N ASP A 170 0.73 -5.41 -28.93
CA ASP A 170 2.03 -5.86 -29.42
C ASP A 170 2.98 -6.26 -28.28
N LEU A 171 3.00 -5.48 -27.19
CA LEU A 171 3.77 -5.80 -26.01
C LEU A 171 3.23 -7.05 -25.30
N LEU A 172 1.91 -7.20 -25.22
CA LEU A 172 1.30 -8.38 -24.62
C LEU A 172 1.72 -9.66 -25.37
N PHE A 173 1.64 -9.67 -26.70
CA PHE A 173 2.08 -10.82 -27.50
C PHE A 173 3.56 -11.16 -27.27
N ARG A 174 4.41 -10.16 -27.10
CA ARG A 174 5.84 -10.38 -26.89
C ARG A 174 6.17 -10.87 -25.48
N LEU A 175 5.47 -10.40 -24.46
CA LEU A 175 5.62 -10.85 -23.07
C LEU A 175 5.01 -12.23 -22.84
N ASN A 176 3.86 -12.51 -23.45
CA ASN A 176 3.07 -13.72 -23.23
C ASN A 176 3.55 -14.91 -24.10
N THR A 177 4.86 -15.01 -24.33
CA THR A 177 5.42 -16.13 -25.09
C THR A 177 5.21 -17.47 -24.36
N VAL A 178 5.41 -17.48 -23.04
CA VAL A 178 5.09 -18.63 -22.19
C VAL A 178 4.28 -18.14 -21.00
N PRO A 179 2.96 -18.37 -20.97
CA PRO A 179 2.12 -18.04 -19.82
C PRO A 179 2.31 -19.05 -18.68
N ILE A 180 2.38 -18.54 -17.44
CA ILE A 180 2.30 -19.34 -16.21
C ILE A 180 1.15 -18.81 -15.38
N GLU A 181 0.09 -19.57 -15.27
CA GLU A 181 -1.06 -19.21 -14.45
C GLU A 181 -0.93 -19.76 -13.04
N LEU A 182 -1.02 -18.91 -12.04
CA LEU A 182 -1.03 -19.29 -10.64
C LEU A 182 -2.47 -19.34 -10.11
N PRO A 183 -2.90 -20.51 -9.59
CA PRO A 183 -4.25 -20.65 -9.09
C PRO A 183 -4.46 -19.80 -7.83
N PRO A 184 -5.59 -19.10 -7.69
CA PRO A 184 -5.97 -18.46 -6.46
C PRO A 184 -6.18 -19.49 -5.34
N LEU A 185 -6.06 -19.06 -4.09
CA LEU A 185 -6.06 -19.94 -2.93
C LEU A 185 -7.35 -20.76 -2.82
N ARG A 186 -8.49 -20.20 -3.19
CA ARG A 186 -9.79 -20.89 -3.24
C ARG A 186 -9.87 -22.08 -4.24
N ARG A 187 -8.96 -22.12 -5.26
CA ARG A 187 -8.83 -23.28 -6.20
C ARG A 187 -7.82 -24.31 -5.72
N ARG A 188 -7.23 -24.12 -4.54
CA ARG A 188 -6.32 -25.06 -3.88
C ARG A 188 -6.60 -25.13 -2.39
N SER A 189 -7.87 -25.36 -2.05
CA SER A 189 -8.36 -25.41 -0.67
C SER A 189 -7.60 -26.43 0.19
N GLU A 190 -7.14 -27.54 -0.40
CA GLU A 190 -6.29 -28.55 0.23
C GLU A 190 -4.96 -28.01 0.80
N ASP A 191 -4.46 -26.91 0.25
CA ASP A 191 -3.22 -26.29 0.70
C ASP A 191 -3.44 -25.32 1.88
N ILE A 192 -4.68 -24.87 2.13
CA ILE A 192 -4.99 -23.82 3.11
C ILE A 192 -4.59 -24.23 4.53
N GLY A 193 -5.01 -25.44 4.94
CA GLY A 193 -4.68 -25.95 6.28
C GLY A 193 -3.18 -26.17 6.48
N LEU A 194 -2.44 -26.53 5.42
CA LEU A 194 -0.98 -26.67 5.45
C LEU A 194 -0.30 -25.30 5.58
N LEU A 195 -0.74 -24.32 4.78
CA LEU A 195 -0.22 -22.97 4.81
C LEU A 195 -0.46 -22.29 6.15
N PHE A 196 -1.66 -22.41 6.71
CA PHE A 196 -1.97 -21.85 8.02
C PHE A 196 -1.05 -22.42 9.11
N ARG A 197 -0.90 -23.75 9.17
CA ARG A 197 -0.01 -24.41 10.14
C ARG A 197 1.43 -23.94 10.01
N TYR A 198 1.89 -23.76 8.78
CA TYR A 198 3.24 -23.25 8.53
C TYR A 198 3.40 -21.80 9.02
N PHE A 199 2.44 -20.92 8.71
CA PHE A 199 2.51 -19.53 9.17
C PHE A 199 2.35 -19.41 10.68
N ALA A 200 1.46 -20.18 11.30
CA ALA A 200 1.32 -20.24 12.75
C ALA A 200 2.61 -20.73 13.44
N SER A 201 3.32 -21.71 12.83
CA SER A 201 4.62 -22.15 13.33
C SER A 201 5.69 -21.05 13.20
N GLN A 202 5.74 -20.34 12.07
CA GLN A 202 6.64 -19.20 11.88
C GLN A 202 6.36 -18.06 12.87
N ALA A 203 5.08 -17.75 13.10
CA ALA A 203 4.67 -16.74 14.07
C ALA A 203 5.07 -17.12 15.49
N ALA A 204 4.85 -18.39 15.87
CA ALA A 204 5.23 -18.93 17.19
C ALA A 204 6.75 -18.80 17.43
N GLU A 205 7.58 -19.16 16.42
CA GLU A 205 9.03 -19.02 16.50
C GLU A 205 9.45 -17.54 16.60
N LYS A 206 8.89 -16.68 15.74
CA LYS A 206 9.19 -15.25 15.68
C LYS A 206 8.86 -14.50 16.96
N TYR A 207 7.72 -14.83 17.57
CA TYR A 207 7.21 -14.14 18.77
C TYR A 207 7.46 -14.90 20.07
N HIS A 208 8.17 -16.04 20.02
CA HIS A 208 8.47 -16.91 21.17
C HIS A 208 7.20 -17.34 21.93
N MET A 209 6.15 -17.70 21.19
CA MET A 209 4.86 -18.14 21.70
C MET A 209 4.60 -19.61 21.35
N PRO A 210 3.75 -20.32 22.10
CA PRO A 210 3.31 -21.66 21.71
C PRO A 210 2.54 -21.63 20.39
N THR A 211 2.77 -22.63 19.54
CA THR A 211 2.12 -22.71 18.21
C THR A 211 0.61 -22.89 18.33
N LEU A 212 -0.14 -22.12 17.57
CA LEU A 212 -1.59 -22.26 17.41
C LEU A 212 -1.95 -23.55 16.67
N ARG A 213 -3.08 -24.14 17.08
CA ARG A 213 -3.72 -25.27 16.38
C ARG A 213 -5.18 -24.92 16.09
N LEU A 214 -5.66 -25.36 14.96
CA LEU A 214 -7.06 -25.20 14.56
C LEU A 214 -7.83 -26.48 14.89
N GLU A 215 -9.06 -26.33 15.38
CA GLU A 215 -10.01 -27.42 15.42
C GLU A 215 -10.45 -27.83 14.00
N PRO A 216 -10.92 -29.07 13.78
CA PRO A 216 -11.33 -29.53 12.45
C PRO A 216 -12.40 -28.66 11.79
N GLU A 217 -13.31 -28.08 12.57
CA GLU A 217 -14.35 -27.16 12.08
C GLU A 217 -13.77 -25.80 11.66
N ALA A 218 -12.79 -25.29 12.39
CA ALA A 218 -12.07 -24.10 12.02
C ALA A 218 -11.29 -24.27 10.70
N VAL A 219 -10.69 -25.45 10.49
CA VAL A 219 -10.02 -25.77 9.21
C VAL A 219 -11.02 -25.74 8.06
N ARG A 220 -12.19 -26.39 8.21
CA ARG A 220 -13.24 -26.36 7.19
C ARG A 220 -13.71 -24.93 6.88
N LEU A 221 -13.83 -24.08 7.90
CA LEU A 221 -14.20 -22.68 7.71
C LEU A 221 -13.16 -21.94 6.84
N LEU A 222 -11.85 -22.15 7.08
CA LEU A 222 -10.80 -21.56 6.25
C LEU A 222 -10.83 -22.08 4.81
N GLU A 223 -11.08 -23.37 4.61
CA GLU A 223 -11.15 -24.01 3.29
C GLU A 223 -12.30 -23.46 2.42
N HIS A 224 -13.41 -23.04 3.06
CA HIS A 224 -14.57 -22.47 2.36
C HIS A 224 -14.53 -20.96 2.22
N TYR A 225 -13.61 -20.28 2.88
CA TYR A 225 -13.48 -18.84 2.76
C TYR A 225 -12.90 -18.43 1.39
N TYR A 226 -13.34 -17.31 0.84
CA TYR A 226 -13.04 -16.90 -0.55
C TYR A 226 -11.58 -16.48 -0.77
N TRP A 227 -10.91 -15.96 0.25
CA TRP A 227 -9.50 -15.49 0.23
C TRP A 227 -9.18 -14.46 -0.86
N PRO A 228 -9.78 -13.26 -0.87
CA PRO A 228 -9.49 -12.24 -1.88
C PRO A 228 -8.03 -11.78 -1.89
N GLY A 229 -7.35 -11.80 -0.75
CA GLY A 229 -5.92 -11.51 -0.62
C GLY A 229 -5.03 -12.76 -0.63
N ASN A 230 -5.58 -13.93 -0.92
CA ASN A 230 -4.87 -15.21 -1.10
C ASN A 230 -3.92 -15.55 0.07
N ILE A 231 -2.68 -15.96 -0.23
CA ILE A 231 -1.65 -16.35 0.78
C ILE A 231 -1.27 -15.16 1.67
N ARG A 232 -1.24 -13.94 1.12
CA ARG A 232 -0.91 -12.74 1.91
C ARG A 232 -1.93 -12.49 3.02
N GLU A 233 -3.21 -12.64 2.70
CA GLU A 233 -4.30 -12.53 3.68
C GLU A 233 -4.25 -13.65 4.71
N LEU A 234 -4.10 -14.91 4.27
CA LEU A 234 -3.99 -16.07 5.16
C LEU A 234 -2.82 -15.94 6.13
N ARG A 235 -1.67 -15.46 5.67
CA ARG A 235 -0.49 -15.19 6.51
C ARG A 235 -0.77 -14.12 7.55
N ASN A 236 -1.36 -12.99 7.12
CA ASN A 236 -1.72 -11.91 8.03
C ASN A 236 -2.73 -12.38 9.09
N LEU A 237 -3.69 -13.22 8.71
CA LEU A 237 -4.64 -13.83 9.64
C LEU A 237 -3.91 -14.72 10.66
N ALA A 238 -3.04 -15.62 10.19
CA ALA A 238 -2.28 -16.51 11.06
C ALA A 238 -1.37 -15.72 12.04
N ASP A 239 -0.67 -14.70 11.56
CA ASP A 239 0.16 -13.83 12.38
C ASP A 239 -0.69 -13.10 13.44
N ARG A 240 -1.84 -12.53 13.03
CA ARG A 240 -2.74 -11.78 13.92
C ARG A 240 -3.31 -12.66 15.02
N ILE A 241 -3.86 -13.84 14.69
CA ILE A 241 -4.43 -14.76 15.68
C ILE A 241 -3.32 -15.28 16.60
N SER A 242 -2.13 -15.57 16.08
CA SER A 242 -1.01 -16.05 16.90
C SER A 242 -0.61 -15.08 18.00
N VAL A 243 -0.76 -13.78 17.77
CA VAL A 243 -0.40 -12.74 18.75
C VAL A 243 -1.55 -12.41 19.69
N LEU A 244 -2.79 -12.39 19.19
CA LEU A 244 -3.93 -11.88 19.97
C LEU A 244 -4.64 -12.96 20.80
N GLU A 245 -4.61 -14.23 20.34
CA GLU A 245 -5.29 -15.31 21.06
C GLU A 245 -4.47 -15.90 22.19
N GLU A 246 -5.08 -15.96 23.38
CA GLU A 246 -4.50 -16.64 24.55
C GLU A 246 -4.67 -18.15 24.44
N GLN A 247 -5.84 -18.59 23.96
CA GLN A 247 -6.12 -20.01 23.75
C GLN A 247 -5.42 -20.53 22.51
N ARG A 248 -4.57 -21.55 22.69
CA ARG A 248 -3.77 -22.09 21.58
C ARG A 248 -4.53 -23.09 20.70
N MET A 249 -5.75 -23.47 21.08
CA MET A 249 -6.69 -24.21 20.26
C MET A 249 -7.78 -23.25 19.76
N VAL A 250 -7.77 -22.96 18.47
CA VAL A 250 -8.69 -21.99 17.86
C VAL A 250 -9.93 -22.72 17.34
N THR A 251 -11.08 -22.33 17.85
CA THR A 251 -12.39 -22.87 17.42
C THR A 251 -12.90 -22.15 16.17
N ALA A 252 -13.96 -22.68 15.55
CA ALA A 252 -14.60 -22.01 14.41
C ALA A 252 -15.23 -20.66 14.82
N ASP A 253 -15.74 -20.55 16.03
CA ASP A 253 -16.36 -19.30 16.51
C ASP A 253 -15.32 -18.22 16.73
N THR A 254 -14.22 -18.51 17.43
CA THR A 254 -13.08 -17.62 17.57
C THR A 254 -12.58 -17.16 16.18
N LEU A 255 -12.46 -18.09 15.24
CA LEU A 255 -11.96 -17.76 13.89
C LEU A 255 -12.90 -16.81 13.12
N ARG A 256 -14.24 -16.92 13.32
CA ARG A 256 -15.22 -16.01 12.69
C ARG A 256 -15.05 -14.56 13.14
N GLU A 257 -14.58 -14.30 14.36
CA GLU A 257 -14.31 -12.95 14.86
C GLU A 257 -13.18 -12.26 14.09
N TYR A 258 -12.22 -13.05 13.59
CA TYR A 258 -11.07 -12.56 12.82
C TYR A 258 -11.31 -12.47 11.31
N LEU A 259 -12.29 -13.20 10.79
CA LEU A 259 -12.64 -13.16 9.38
C LEU A 259 -13.62 -12.01 9.11
N PRO A 260 -13.41 -11.19 8.07
CA PRO A 260 -14.39 -10.16 7.69
C PRO A 260 -15.76 -10.79 7.46
N GLN A 261 -16.79 -10.29 8.13
CA GLN A 261 -18.17 -10.83 8.07
C GLN A 261 -18.82 -10.72 6.68
N ALA A 262 -18.23 -10.00 5.75
CA ALA A 262 -18.81 -9.63 4.46
C ALA A 262 -18.69 -10.71 3.35
N LEU A 263 -18.22 -11.93 3.63
CA LEU A 263 -17.94 -12.91 2.59
C LEU A 263 -18.72 -14.23 2.75
N ASN A 264 -20.01 -14.13 3.05
CA ASN A 264 -20.93 -15.20 2.69
C ASN A 264 -20.97 -15.32 1.16
N ALA A 265 -21.15 -16.51 0.63
CA ALA A 265 -20.96 -17.01 -0.72
C ALA A 265 -21.39 -16.14 -1.93
N ASP A 266 -21.94 -14.94 -1.71
CA ASP A 266 -22.46 -14.02 -2.73
C ASP A 266 -21.57 -12.79 -2.99
N TYR A 267 -20.39 -12.68 -2.35
CA TYR A 267 -19.48 -11.57 -2.63
C TYR A 267 -18.73 -11.80 -3.95
N ARG A 268 -19.38 -11.49 -5.06
CA ARG A 268 -18.69 -11.07 -6.27
C ARG A 268 -18.05 -9.73 -5.93
N PRO A 269 -16.71 -9.57 -6.04
CA PRO A 269 -16.12 -8.24 -5.94
C PRO A 269 -16.82 -7.39 -6.99
N ALA A 270 -17.59 -6.40 -6.54
CA ALA A 270 -18.05 -5.35 -7.43
C ALA A 270 -16.76 -4.75 -8.00
N LEU A 271 -16.51 -5.03 -9.28
CA LEU A 271 -15.52 -4.32 -10.07
C LEU A 271 -15.74 -2.85 -9.76
N ARG A 272 -14.76 -2.20 -9.21
CA ARG A 272 -14.73 -0.75 -8.99
C ARG A 272 -14.93 -0.11 -10.36
N SER A 273 -16.19 0.03 -10.76
CA SER A 273 -16.59 0.77 -11.94
C SER A 273 -16.15 2.20 -11.67
N GLN A 274 -15.04 2.58 -12.27
CA GLN A 274 -14.68 3.98 -12.41
C GLN A 274 -15.90 4.69 -13.02
N VAL A 275 -16.33 5.72 -12.31
CA VAL A 275 -17.32 6.68 -12.81
C VAL A 275 -16.78 7.18 -14.14
N GLN A 276 -17.38 6.75 -15.22
CA GLN A 276 -17.22 7.33 -16.54
C GLN A 276 -18.24 8.43 -16.68
N ASP A 277 -17.75 9.66 -16.81
CA ASP A 277 -18.51 10.75 -17.41
C ASP A 277 -19.00 10.33 -18.80
N THR A 278 -20.29 10.13 -18.94
CA THR A 278 -20.96 10.21 -20.24
C THR A 278 -22.31 10.88 -20.01
N ASN A 279 -22.38 12.16 -20.40
CA ASN A 279 -23.61 12.74 -20.90
C ASN A 279 -24.06 11.91 -22.10
N ASP A 280 -25.24 11.30 -22.06
CA ASP A 280 -26.32 11.50 -23.01
C ASP A 280 -27.49 10.52 -22.78
N SER A 281 -28.70 11.13 -22.78
CA SER A 281 -29.98 10.59 -23.27
C SER A 281 -30.72 9.48 -22.53
N PHE A 282 -31.71 9.89 -21.76
CA PHE A 282 -33.06 9.33 -21.56
C PHE A 282 -33.47 8.08 -22.37
N SER A 283 -33.80 6.99 -21.67
CA SER A 283 -35.16 6.41 -21.70
C SER A 283 -35.25 5.18 -20.74
N SER A 284 -36.24 5.28 -19.90
CA SER A 284 -37.08 4.31 -19.14
C SER A 284 -36.76 2.82 -19.18
N SER A 285 -36.49 2.23 -18.02
CA SER A 285 -37.36 1.22 -17.36
C SER A 285 -36.72 0.63 -16.11
N GLY A 286 -37.36 0.80 -15.02
CA GLY A 286 -37.73 0.09 -13.83
C GLY A 286 -36.79 -0.85 -13.07
N ALA A 287 -36.72 -0.55 -11.77
CA ALA A 287 -36.57 -1.41 -10.60
C ALA A 287 -35.16 -1.73 -10.07
N ASN A 288 -34.94 -1.31 -8.82
CA ASN A 288 -33.95 -1.72 -7.80
C ASN A 288 -32.59 -1.01 -7.74
N SER A 289 -32.61 0.31 -7.49
CA SER A 289 -31.42 1.02 -6.97
C SER A 289 -31.62 1.75 -5.63
N GLN A 290 -32.71 1.52 -4.92
CA GLN A 290 -33.00 2.19 -3.64
C GLN A 290 -32.18 1.65 -2.44
N GLY A 291 -31.76 0.39 -2.44
CA GLY A 291 -31.05 -0.20 -1.29
C GLY A 291 -29.64 0.30 -1.05
N SER A 292 -28.92 0.72 -2.10
CA SER A 292 -27.52 1.14 -1.95
C SER A 292 -27.36 2.59 -1.47
N GLN A 293 -28.26 3.48 -1.83
CA GLN A 293 -28.24 4.87 -1.35
C GLN A 293 -28.64 4.98 0.12
N GLU A 294 -29.65 4.21 0.54
CA GLU A 294 -30.06 4.17 1.96
C GLU A 294 -28.97 3.61 2.87
N PHE A 295 -28.21 2.60 2.41
CA PHE A 295 -27.09 2.07 3.16
C PHE A 295 -25.95 3.08 3.37
N PHE A 296 -25.58 3.84 2.33
CA PHE A 296 -24.60 4.91 2.43
C PHE A 296 -25.05 6.07 3.33
N VAL A 297 -26.30 6.45 3.25
CA VAL A 297 -26.89 7.51 4.11
C VAL A 297 -26.91 7.06 5.56
N ASN A 298 -27.29 5.82 5.85
CA ASN A 298 -27.29 5.26 7.19
C ASN A 298 -25.87 5.16 7.78
N MET A 299 -24.89 4.71 7.00
CA MET A 299 -23.49 4.66 7.42
C MET A 299 -22.90 6.05 7.72
N LEU A 300 -23.22 7.06 6.92
CA LEU A 300 -22.80 8.44 7.19
C LEU A 300 -23.49 9.03 8.43
N MET A 301 -24.76 8.67 8.68
CA MET A 301 -25.47 9.09 9.90
C MET A 301 -24.89 8.42 11.16
N GLU A 302 -24.48 7.17 11.08
CA GLU A 302 -23.86 6.42 12.18
C GLU A 302 -22.49 7.01 12.53
N MET A 303 -21.62 7.28 11.55
CA MET A 303 -20.37 8.00 11.76
C MET A 303 -20.55 9.41 12.34
N ARG A 304 -21.59 10.13 11.93
CA ARG A 304 -21.90 11.44 12.48
C ARG A 304 -22.31 11.36 13.95
N ASN A 305 -23.06 10.34 14.33
CA ASN A 305 -23.48 10.12 15.70
C ASN A 305 -22.30 9.76 16.61
N GLU A 306 -21.38 8.89 16.17
CA GLU A 306 -20.15 8.56 16.90
C GLU A 306 -19.25 9.79 17.13
N ILE A 307 -19.08 10.63 16.09
CA ILE A 307 -18.32 11.89 16.21
C ILE A 307 -18.99 12.86 17.21
N THR A 308 -20.31 12.88 17.27
CA THR A 308 -21.06 13.75 18.19
C THR A 308 -20.94 13.24 19.62
N GLU A 309 -20.95 11.93 19.82
CA GLU A 309 -20.78 11.27 21.13
C GLU A 309 -19.35 11.48 21.68
N LEU A 310 -18.34 11.31 20.80
CA LEU A 310 -16.94 11.62 21.13
C LEU A 310 -16.73 13.10 21.49
N ARG A 311 -17.38 14.02 20.79
CA ARG A 311 -17.36 15.46 21.14
C ARG A 311 -18.03 15.73 22.49
N GLY A 312 -19.11 15.02 22.81
CA GLY A 312 -19.78 15.09 24.10
C GLY A 312 -18.89 14.61 25.26
N LEU A 313 -18.17 13.50 25.06
CA LEU A 313 -17.23 12.95 26.03
C LEU A 313 -16.03 13.87 26.27
N VAL A 314 -15.44 14.43 25.21
CA VAL A 314 -14.35 15.41 25.32
C VAL A 314 -14.81 16.69 26.01
N GLY A 315 -16.03 17.17 25.70
CA GLY A 315 -16.64 18.33 26.35
C GLY A 315 -16.92 18.11 27.84
N SER A 316 -17.29 16.90 28.26
CA SER A 316 -17.50 16.54 29.66
C SER A 316 -16.17 16.40 30.41
N MET A 317 -15.11 15.88 29.79
CA MET A 317 -13.76 15.82 30.35
C MET A 317 -13.14 17.22 30.55
N MET A 318 -13.38 18.16 29.66
CA MET A 318 -12.91 19.53 29.81
C MET A 318 -13.69 20.34 30.85
N LYS A 319 -14.93 19.97 31.22
CA LYS A 319 -15.71 20.63 32.27
C LYS A 319 -15.45 20.08 33.69
N GLY A 320 -14.70 18.97 33.83
CA GLY A 320 -14.44 18.28 35.11
C GLY A 320 -13.28 18.84 35.96
N HIS A 321 -12.65 19.96 35.58
CA HIS A 321 -11.48 20.50 36.31
C HIS A 321 -11.70 21.90 36.83
N HIS A 322 -12.77 22.16 37.57
CA HIS A 322 -12.85 23.31 38.48
C HIS A 322 -13.82 23.04 39.60
N THR A 323 -13.30 22.54 40.75
CA THR A 323 -13.67 23.00 42.06
C THR A 323 -12.56 22.60 43.03
N ALA A 324 -11.83 23.62 43.44
CA ALA A 324 -10.93 23.56 44.59
C ALA A 324 -11.68 24.07 45.82
N SER A 325 -11.42 23.50 46.99
CA SER A 325 -10.98 24.19 48.24
C SER A 325 -11.56 23.55 49.48
N PRO A 326 -11.08 23.86 50.69
CA PRO A 326 -9.78 23.51 51.29
C PRO A 326 -9.92 22.91 52.72
N MET A 327 -8.74 22.66 53.36
CA MET A 327 -8.52 22.49 54.82
C MET A 327 -8.90 21.15 55.48
N SER A 328 -7.99 20.45 56.17
CA SER A 328 -7.37 20.80 57.42
C SER A 328 -6.39 19.71 57.90
N THR A 329 -5.20 20.15 58.30
CA THR A 329 -4.32 19.78 59.41
C THR A 329 -4.30 18.36 60.00
N ALA A 330 -3.05 17.96 60.19
CA ALA A 330 -2.46 17.38 61.44
C ALA A 330 -2.03 15.92 61.39
N GLY A 331 -0.76 15.75 61.77
CA GLY A 331 -0.22 14.65 62.56
C GLY A 331 0.88 13.86 61.87
N ILE A 332 2.14 14.28 61.92
CA ILE A 332 3.22 13.98 62.88
C ILE A 332 3.52 12.46 63.02
N VAL A 333 4.81 12.17 62.78
CA VAL A 333 5.82 11.45 63.57
C VAL A 333 6.44 10.21 62.90
N THR A 334 7.74 10.42 62.66
CA THR A 334 8.99 9.68 62.94
C THR A 334 9.27 8.37 62.18
N ALA A 335 10.40 8.37 61.49
CA ALA A 335 11.76 7.87 61.86
C ALA A 335 11.84 6.34 61.82
N ASP A 336 12.80 5.72 61.27
CA ASP A 336 14.23 5.69 61.41
C ASP A 336 14.89 4.78 60.38
N LYS A 337 16.04 5.22 59.82
CA LYS A 337 17.37 4.62 59.79
C LYS A 337 17.56 3.12 59.47
N HIS A 338 18.42 2.84 58.62
CA HIS A 338 19.80 2.29 58.64
C HIS A 338 20.16 1.73 57.27
N ASP A 339 21.15 2.23 56.69
CA ASP A 339 22.60 1.98 56.69
C ASP A 339 23.10 0.83 55.81
N ASN A 340 23.99 1.25 54.94
CA ASN A 340 25.31 0.67 54.58
C ASN A 340 25.36 -0.58 53.65
N LEU A 341 26.18 -0.65 52.71
CA LEU A 341 27.58 -0.34 52.43
C LEU A 341 28.01 -0.96 51.08
N LEU A 342 28.90 -0.24 50.37
CA LEU A 342 30.03 -0.69 49.56
C LEU A 342 29.74 -1.52 48.30
N GLY A 343 30.35 -1.27 47.18
CA GLY A 343 31.51 -0.47 46.77
C GLY A 343 31.83 -0.66 45.31
N SER A 344 32.39 0.36 44.72
CA SER A 344 33.53 0.39 43.76
C SER A 344 33.39 -0.34 42.45
N ASN A 345 33.65 0.16 41.27
CA ASN A 345 34.62 1.11 40.74
C ASN A 345 34.45 1.25 39.22
N HIS A 346 34.69 2.48 38.72
CA HIS A 346 35.35 2.86 37.46
C HIS A 346 34.71 2.47 36.14
N THR A 347 34.53 3.31 35.15
CA THR A 347 35.28 4.48 34.67
C THR A 347 34.42 5.35 33.78
N ALA A 348 34.61 6.63 33.85
CA ALA A 348 34.03 7.70 33.05
C ALA A 348 34.52 7.69 31.58
N ILE A 349 33.67 8.10 30.64
CA ILE A 349 34.03 9.02 29.58
C ILE A 349 32.81 9.91 29.27
N THR A 350 33.03 11.19 29.49
CA THR A 350 32.23 12.36 29.17
C THR A 350 32.12 12.62 27.68
N HIS A 351 30.93 12.98 27.19
CA HIS A 351 30.83 14.11 26.25
C HIS A 351 29.46 14.78 26.41
N ASN A 352 29.52 16.01 26.90
CA ASN A 352 28.51 17.03 26.91
C ASN A 352 28.14 17.47 25.49
N SER A 353 26.87 17.64 25.23
CA SER A 353 26.36 18.76 24.42
C SER A 353 24.91 19.02 24.80
N ALA A 354 24.73 19.99 25.63
CA ALA A 354 23.47 20.60 25.97
C ALA A 354 22.96 21.44 24.79
N ILE A 355 21.74 21.17 24.34
CA ILE A 355 21.00 22.11 23.47
C ILE A 355 19.94 22.76 24.35
N THR A 356 20.14 24.04 24.60
CA THR A 356 19.25 24.96 25.31
C THR A 356 18.05 25.31 24.43
N LEU A 357 16.83 25.07 24.92
CA LEU A 357 15.60 25.59 24.36
C LEU A 357 15.34 26.99 24.91
N PRO A 358 14.96 27.99 24.09
CA PRO A 358 14.57 29.30 24.59
C PRO A 358 13.14 29.29 25.12
N GLN A 359 12.95 29.85 26.30
CA GLN A 359 11.67 30.17 26.93
C GLN A 359 10.89 31.20 26.07
N ALA A 360 9.62 30.88 25.81
CA ALA A 360 8.67 31.83 25.26
C ALA A 360 8.03 32.64 26.37
N SER A 361 8.15 33.95 26.25
CA SER A 361 7.52 34.95 27.09
C SER A 361 6.00 34.98 26.93
N GLU A 362 5.28 34.94 28.05
CA GLU A 362 3.86 35.22 28.14
C GLU A 362 3.56 36.67 27.71
N ARG A 363 2.66 36.80 26.73
CA ARG A 363 1.92 38.06 26.49
C ARG A 363 0.44 37.76 26.62
N SER A 364 -0.14 38.34 27.66
CA SER A 364 -1.56 38.43 27.90
C SER A 364 -2.26 39.23 26.77
N TYR A 365 -3.31 38.65 26.20
CA TYR A 365 -4.26 39.41 25.38
C TYR A 365 -5.62 39.43 26.06
N HIS A 366 -6.15 40.64 26.21
CA HIS A 366 -7.48 40.96 26.69
C HIS A 366 -8.53 40.38 25.73
N ALA A 367 -9.59 39.87 26.33
CA ALA A 367 -10.81 39.48 25.62
C ALA A 367 -11.65 40.74 25.36
N GLU A 368 -11.92 41.03 24.09
CA GLU A 368 -12.99 41.94 23.68
C GLU A 368 -13.75 41.28 22.52
N ASP A 369 -15.03 41.14 22.75
CA ASP A 369 -16.17 41.01 21.84
C ASP A 369 -16.01 40.22 20.52
N VAL A 370 -16.48 38.96 20.55
CA VAL A 370 -16.79 38.21 19.32
C VAL A 370 -18.32 38.24 19.14
N GLU A 371 -18.80 39.06 18.23
CA GLU A 371 -20.13 38.96 17.65
C GLU A 371 -20.35 37.59 17.02
N VAL A 372 -21.39 36.91 17.46
CA VAL A 372 -21.86 35.64 16.90
C VAL A 372 -22.52 35.95 15.57
N MET A 373 -21.82 35.70 14.44
CA MET A 373 -22.46 35.65 13.13
C MET A 373 -23.23 34.32 13.01
N GLU A 374 -24.53 34.42 12.84
CA GLU A 374 -25.41 33.31 12.45
C GLU A 374 -24.94 32.67 11.16
N VAL A 375 -24.74 31.36 11.18
CA VAL A 375 -24.42 30.56 10.00
C VAL A 375 -25.72 30.08 9.40
N GLU A 376 -26.08 30.62 8.23
CA GLU A 376 -27.18 30.10 7.39
C GLU A 376 -26.88 28.66 6.93
N PRO A 377 -27.89 27.80 6.75
CA PRO A 377 -27.72 26.40 6.35
C PRO A 377 -27.30 26.31 4.88
N MET A 378 -26.13 25.72 4.63
CA MET A 378 -25.61 25.44 3.30
C MET A 378 -26.41 24.30 2.62
N THR A 379 -27.22 24.66 1.68
CA THR A 379 -27.78 23.78 0.66
C THR A 379 -27.07 24.06 -0.67
N ALA A 380 -26.43 23.06 -1.22
CA ALA A 380 -26.02 22.74 -2.57
C ALA A 380 -24.54 22.30 -2.63
N ALA A 381 -24.30 21.18 -3.30
CA ALA A 381 -22.95 20.64 -3.54
C ALA A 381 -22.15 21.65 -4.37
N ARG A 382 -21.26 22.39 -3.72
CA ARG A 382 -20.33 23.31 -4.38
C ARG A 382 -19.17 22.50 -4.93
N SER A 383 -18.69 22.83 -6.12
CA SER A 383 -17.51 22.21 -6.70
C SER A 383 -16.27 22.49 -5.83
N LEU A 384 -15.30 21.61 -5.85
CA LEU A 384 -14.04 21.77 -5.10
C LEU A 384 -13.34 23.09 -5.43
N GLU A 385 -13.45 23.52 -6.68
CA GLU A 385 -12.92 24.78 -7.20
C GLU A 385 -13.62 26.01 -6.59
N GLU A 386 -14.93 25.96 -6.37
CA GLU A 386 -15.67 27.04 -5.71
C GLU A 386 -15.32 27.18 -4.23
N VAL A 387 -15.08 26.06 -3.55
CA VAL A 387 -14.64 26.04 -2.15
C VAL A 387 -13.22 26.62 -2.04
N GLU A 388 -12.31 26.20 -2.93
CA GLU A 388 -10.94 26.73 -2.98
C GLU A 388 -10.92 28.23 -3.28
N ARG A 389 -11.70 28.68 -4.25
CA ARG A 389 -11.87 30.11 -4.58
C ARG A 389 -12.37 30.90 -3.39
N GLN A 390 -13.37 30.43 -2.65
CA GLN A 390 -13.88 31.10 -1.45
C GLN A 390 -12.85 31.17 -0.34
N MET A 391 -12.06 30.12 -0.10
CA MET A 391 -11.00 30.12 0.89
C MET A 391 -9.92 31.17 0.56
N ILE A 392 -9.53 31.29 -0.71
CA ILE A 392 -8.57 32.28 -1.17
C ILE A 392 -9.10 33.71 -0.98
N VAL A 393 -10.36 33.96 -1.34
CA VAL A 393 -11.00 35.27 -1.16
C VAL A 393 -11.08 35.64 0.32
N GLN A 394 -11.51 34.74 1.18
CA GLN A 394 -11.59 34.99 2.63
C GLN A 394 -10.22 35.27 3.25
N ALA A 395 -9.18 34.50 2.89
CA ALA A 395 -7.83 34.74 3.39
C ALA A 395 -7.30 36.10 2.94
N LEU A 396 -7.51 36.49 1.68
CA LEU A 396 -7.10 37.80 1.17
C LEU A 396 -7.85 38.95 1.83
N GLN A 397 -9.16 38.83 2.06
CA GLN A 397 -9.96 39.84 2.77
C GLN A 397 -9.51 40.00 4.22
N ARG A 398 -9.27 38.90 4.94
CA ARG A 398 -8.80 38.92 6.34
C ARG A 398 -7.47 39.63 6.52
N TYR A 399 -6.57 39.55 5.55
CA TYR A 399 -5.26 40.21 5.60
C TYR A 399 -5.16 41.49 4.73
N GLY A 400 -6.31 42.06 4.34
CA GLY A 400 -6.34 43.36 3.62
C GLY A 400 -5.55 43.32 2.30
N GLY A 401 -5.65 42.22 1.52
CA GLY A 401 -4.97 42.06 0.24
C GLY A 401 -3.48 41.69 0.33
N LYS A 402 -2.90 41.52 1.54
CA LYS A 402 -1.50 41.15 1.72
C LYS A 402 -1.31 39.65 1.41
N ARG A 403 -0.62 39.36 0.30
CA ARG A 403 -0.47 37.99 -0.26
C ARG A 403 0.34 37.05 0.63
N LYS A 404 1.41 37.54 1.26
CA LYS A 404 2.32 36.72 2.06
C LYS A 404 1.63 36.07 3.27
N PRO A 405 0.95 36.82 4.17
CA PRO A 405 0.24 36.22 5.30
C PRO A 405 -0.97 35.35 4.88
N ALA A 406 -1.64 35.71 3.77
CA ALA A 406 -2.72 34.88 3.22
C ALA A 406 -2.21 33.53 2.69
N ALA A 407 -1.03 33.49 2.07
CA ALA A 407 -0.40 32.27 1.62
C ALA A 407 0.04 31.36 2.80
N GLU A 408 0.54 31.96 3.87
CA GLU A 408 0.92 31.27 5.12
C GLU A 408 -0.30 30.64 5.80
N GLU A 409 -1.45 31.36 5.87
CA GLU A 409 -2.71 30.80 6.42
C GLU A 409 -3.22 29.62 5.60
N LEU A 410 -3.18 29.73 4.28
CA LEU A 410 -3.61 28.67 3.36
C LEU A 410 -2.59 27.52 3.22
N LYS A 411 -1.42 27.62 3.88
CA LYS A 411 -0.32 26.64 3.80
C LYS A 411 0.17 26.37 2.37
N ILE A 412 0.14 27.40 1.51
CA ILE A 412 0.63 27.33 0.14
C ILE A 412 1.74 28.36 -0.09
N SER A 413 2.53 28.16 -1.16
CA SER A 413 3.58 29.16 -1.49
C SER A 413 2.94 30.44 -2.07
N GLU A 414 3.59 31.61 -1.83
CA GLU A 414 3.16 32.89 -2.38
C GLU A 414 3.03 32.85 -3.92
N ARG A 415 3.91 32.08 -4.58
CA ARG A 415 3.85 31.86 -6.03
C ARG A 415 2.62 31.05 -6.45
N THR A 416 2.23 30.05 -5.65
CA THR A 416 1.03 29.25 -5.89
C THR A 416 -0.23 30.10 -5.71
N LEU A 417 -0.26 30.92 -4.66
CA LEU A 417 -1.38 31.85 -4.41
C LEU A 417 -1.52 32.86 -5.56
N TYR A 418 -0.42 33.43 -6.06
CA TYR A 418 -0.45 34.34 -7.20
C TYR A 418 -1.01 33.70 -8.47
N ARG A 419 -0.60 32.43 -8.76
CA ARG A 419 -1.11 31.69 -9.90
C ARG A 419 -2.63 31.45 -9.77
N LYS A 420 -3.11 31.08 -8.57
CA LYS A 420 -4.52 30.83 -8.28
C LYS A 420 -5.38 32.11 -8.34
N ILE A 421 -4.88 33.24 -7.86
CA ILE A 421 -5.54 34.57 -8.01
C ILE A 421 -5.74 34.87 -9.50
N LYS A 422 -4.75 34.62 -10.34
CA LYS A 422 -4.83 34.87 -11.77
C LYS A 422 -5.73 33.83 -12.49
N GLU A 423 -5.73 32.58 -12.05
CA GLU A 423 -6.54 31.49 -12.60
C GLU A 423 -8.05 31.71 -12.33
N TYR A 424 -8.38 32.24 -11.15
CA TYR A 424 -9.77 32.52 -10.74
C TYR A 424 -10.21 33.96 -11.00
N ASP A 425 -9.39 34.77 -11.68
CA ASP A 425 -9.63 36.19 -12.04
C ASP A 425 -10.15 37.00 -10.84
N LEU A 426 -9.43 36.94 -9.72
CA LEU A 426 -9.78 37.61 -8.49
C LEU A 426 -9.13 39.01 -8.47
N ASP A 427 -9.88 40.04 -8.83
CA ASP A 427 -9.52 41.44 -8.68
C ASP A 427 -9.66 41.87 -7.21
N ILE A 428 -8.54 41.78 -6.45
CA ILE A 428 -8.44 42.29 -5.06
C ILE A 428 -7.15 43.09 -4.90
#